data_4fb877ccd867adcf6b64a04f77a029a8
#
_entry.id   4fb877ccd867adcf6b64a04f77a029a8
#
_cell.length_a   1.000
_cell.length_b   1.000
_cell.length_c   1.000
_cell.angle_alpha   90.00
_cell.angle_beta   90.00
_cell.angle_gamma   90.00
#
_symmetry.space_group_name_H-M   'P 1'
#
loop_
_entity.id
_entity.type
_entity.pdbx_description
1 polymer ?
#
loop_
_entity_poly.entity_id
_entity_poly.type
_entity_poly.pdbx_seq_one_letter_code
_entity_poly.pdbx_strand_id
1 'polypeptide(L)'
;MAEIFEYRGVSDLVYAEVTCDDNSTATGHGYVTGPVKKLAGVATLSKAANSNSEVHYYDNLPAIVVEGLSADTVTISCSALPLDVKADILGQTYDAATGTLIEGERITKTFAIGYKTQATDGSEYYCFRLKGTFQQSGDETHQTKSDGTDANGEEITFTGISTVHKFTKTGKPTMAVTVNTALDLIANKDQFFDSVQTPDTIVAKTQTPSVSIVPSRAEVTAGEDVTLQAIVVPAGTAVSWSSSATTYATVANGVVHGEAAGSATITASITVDGNTYADTCAVTVNAIEA
;
A
#
# COMPACT_ATOMS: atom_id res chain seq x y z
N MET A 1 5.09 20.50 3.09
CA MET A 1 3.92 20.77 2.22
C MET A 1 3.20 19.45 2.03
N ALA A 2 1.86 19.43 2.02
CA ALA A 2 1.13 18.23 1.65
C ALA A 2 1.43 17.93 0.17
N GLU A 3 1.78 16.69 -0.16
CA GLU A 3 1.95 16.27 -1.54
C GLU A 3 0.58 16.33 -2.23
N ILE A 4 0.53 17.01 -3.38
CA ILE A 4 -0.69 17.12 -4.19
C ILE A 4 -0.57 16.13 -5.33
N PHE A 5 -1.45 15.13 -5.34
CA PHE A 5 -1.53 14.14 -6.41
C PHE A 5 -2.99 13.74 -6.67
N GLU A 6 -3.25 13.18 -7.84
CA GLU A 6 -4.55 12.64 -8.26
C GLU A 6 -4.36 11.20 -8.76
N TYR A 7 -5.39 10.36 -8.66
CA TYR A 7 -5.38 9.03 -9.26
C TYR A 7 -5.64 9.15 -10.77
N ARG A 8 -4.83 8.48 -11.60
CA ARG A 8 -4.90 8.59 -13.05
C ARG A 8 -4.89 7.25 -13.78
N GLY A 9 -4.95 6.14 -13.11
CA GLY A 9 -4.93 4.85 -13.77
C GLY A 9 -5.41 3.74 -12.84
N VAL A 10 -5.97 2.68 -13.44
CA VAL A 10 -6.34 1.44 -12.77
C VAL A 10 -5.93 0.27 -13.66
N SER A 11 -5.36 -0.78 -13.07
CA SER A 11 -4.90 -1.98 -13.77
C SER A 11 -4.90 -3.20 -12.85
N ASP A 12 -4.50 -4.35 -13.40
CA ASP A 12 -4.27 -5.60 -12.67
C ASP A 12 -5.47 -6.05 -11.84
N LEU A 13 -6.67 -5.98 -12.46
CA LEU A 13 -7.91 -6.39 -11.80
C LEU A 13 -7.96 -7.92 -11.66
N VAL A 14 -7.97 -8.38 -10.42
CA VAL A 14 -7.97 -9.79 -10.03
C VAL A 14 -9.07 -10.09 -9.03
N TYR A 15 -9.43 -11.37 -8.91
CA TYR A 15 -10.38 -11.85 -7.91
C TYR A 15 -9.98 -13.20 -7.37
N ALA A 16 -10.48 -13.54 -6.19
CA ALA A 16 -10.37 -14.86 -5.58
C ALA A 16 -11.63 -15.18 -4.79
N GLU A 17 -12.09 -16.43 -4.83
CA GLU A 17 -13.22 -16.87 -4.00
C GLU A 17 -12.80 -16.91 -2.52
N VAL A 18 -13.63 -16.36 -1.64
CA VAL A 18 -13.46 -16.49 -0.18
C VAL A 18 -14.18 -17.75 0.25
N THR A 19 -13.41 -18.80 0.55
CA THR A 19 -13.92 -20.12 0.88
C THR A 19 -14.25 -20.29 2.37
N CYS A 20 -13.61 -19.51 3.23
CA CYS A 20 -13.90 -19.45 4.67
C CYS A 20 -13.67 -18.05 5.20
N ASP A 21 -14.53 -17.61 6.10
CA ASP A 21 -14.39 -16.34 6.82
C ASP A 21 -15.04 -16.46 8.20
N ASP A 22 -14.27 -16.94 9.17
CA ASP A 22 -14.67 -17.13 10.55
C ASP A 22 -13.52 -16.75 11.52
N ASN A 23 -13.74 -16.92 12.82
CA ASN A 23 -12.73 -16.67 13.86
C ASN A 23 -12.17 -17.96 14.48
N SER A 24 -12.36 -19.11 13.82
CA SER A 24 -11.79 -20.39 14.27
C SER A 24 -10.30 -20.44 13.97
N THR A 25 -9.54 -21.04 14.88
CA THR A 25 -8.10 -21.30 14.71
C THR A 25 -7.80 -22.70 14.18
N ALA A 26 -8.83 -23.49 13.86
CA ALA A 26 -8.66 -24.82 13.29
C ALA A 26 -8.07 -24.74 11.88
N THR A 27 -7.37 -25.79 11.46
CA THR A 27 -6.81 -25.88 10.10
C THR A 27 -7.91 -25.75 9.04
N GLY A 28 -7.72 -24.88 8.06
CA GLY A 28 -8.70 -24.59 7.00
C GLY A 28 -9.81 -23.62 7.41
N HIS A 29 -9.72 -23.04 8.60
CA HIS A 29 -10.61 -22.01 9.09
C HIS A 29 -9.91 -20.63 9.13
N GLY A 30 -10.60 -19.62 9.63
CA GLY A 30 -10.15 -18.25 9.62
C GLY A 30 -10.55 -17.54 8.34
N TYR A 31 -9.67 -16.73 7.77
CA TYR A 31 -9.88 -16.12 6.47
C TYR A 31 -9.10 -16.91 5.41
N VAL A 32 -9.81 -17.66 4.58
CA VAL A 32 -9.22 -18.53 3.55
C VAL A 32 -9.78 -18.17 2.18
N THR A 33 -8.90 -18.08 1.20
CA THR A 33 -9.26 -17.77 -0.18
C THR A 33 -8.74 -18.85 -1.13
N GLY A 34 -9.44 -19.02 -2.24
CA GLY A 34 -8.94 -19.76 -3.39
C GLY A 34 -7.81 -19.03 -4.11
N PRO A 35 -7.29 -19.59 -5.21
CA PRO A 35 -6.26 -18.96 -6.02
C PRO A 35 -6.75 -17.65 -6.62
N VAL A 36 -5.83 -16.69 -6.76
CA VAL A 36 -6.10 -15.43 -7.44
C VAL A 36 -6.18 -15.67 -8.95
N LYS A 37 -7.20 -15.12 -9.57
CA LYS A 37 -7.48 -15.19 -11.01
C LYS A 37 -7.61 -13.78 -11.58
N LYS A 38 -7.26 -13.61 -12.85
CA LYS A 38 -7.57 -12.36 -13.58
C LYS A 38 -9.07 -12.27 -13.82
N LEU A 39 -9.64 -11.06 -13.60
CA LEU A 39 -11.06 -10.82 -13.88
C LEU A 39 -11.27 -10.42 -15.35
N ALA A 40 -10.76 -9.25 -15.72
CA ALA A 40 -10.84 -8.69 -17.07
C ALA A 40 -9.87 -7.52 -17.22
N GLY A 41 -9.77 -6.95 -18.43
CA GLY A 41 -9.12 -5.65 -18.63
C GLY A 41 -10.02 -4.55 -18.06
N VAL A 42 -9.54 -3.80 -17.07
CA VAL A 42 -10.32 -2.74 -16.41
C VAL A 42 -10.17 -1.42 -17.19
N ALA A 43 -11.30 -0.76 -17.42
CA ALA A 43 -11.35 0.58 -18.00
C ALA A 43 -11.53 1.64 -16.91
N THR A 44 -12.52 1.45 -16.04
CA THR A 44 -12.77 2.34 -14.89
C THR A 44 -13.16 1.54 -13.67
N LEU A 45 -12.82 2.08 -12.51
CA LEU A 45 -13.23 1.56 -11.20
C LEU A 45 -13.69 2.74 -10.35
N SER A 46 -14.95 2.73 -9.96
CA SER A 46 -15.55 3.76 -9.11
C SER A 46 -15.99 3.14 -7.80
N LYS A 47 -15.64 3.77 -6.68
CA LYS A 47 -16.01 3.32 -5.34
C LYS A 47 -16.93 4.33 -4.67
N ALA A 48 -18.12 3.89 -4.31
CA ALA A 48 -19.01 4.61 -3.41
C ALA A 48 -18.94 4.00 -2.01
N ALA A 49 -18.55 4.80 -1.03
CA ALA A 49 -18.64 4.41 0.37
C ALA A 49 -20.02 4.76 0.90
N ASN A 50 -20.74 3.78 1.40
CA ASN A 50 -22.00 3.99 2.06
C ASN A 50 -21.72 4.17 3.57
N SER A 51 -21.62 5.40 4.03
CA SER A 51 -21.58 5.70 5.46
C SER A 51 -22.98 6.13 5.92
N ASN A 52 -23.55 5.41 6.87
CA ASN A 52 -24.74 5.86 7.57
C ASN A 52 -24.28 6.55 8.86
N SER A 53 -24.53 7.84 8.97
CA SER A 53 -24.41 8.56 10.23
C SER A 53 -25.80 9.01 10.67
N GLU A 54 -26.17 8.68 11.89
CA GLU A 54 -27.42 9.11 12.50
C GLU A 54 -27.12 9.99 13.70
N VAL A 55 -27.76 11.17 13.72
CA VAL A 55 -27.62 12.13 14.84
C VAL A 55 -28.75 11.90 15.82
N HIS A 56 -28.41 11.57 17.05
CA HIS A 56 -29.36 11.47 18.16
C HIS A 56 -29.40 12.77 18.94
N TYR A 57 -30.59 13.22 19.21
CA TYR A 57 -30.87 14.47 19.93
C TYR A 57 -31.34 14.17 21.34
N TYR A 58 -30.76 14.86 22.31
CA TYR A 58 -31.20 14.88 23.72
C TYR A 58 -31.36 16.34 24.17
N ASP A 59 -32.40 16.63 24.90
CA ASP A 59 -32.74 17.99 25.36
C ASP A 59 -32.79 19.04 24.22
N ASN A 60 -33.30 18.62 23.06
CA ASN A 60 -33.39 19.43 21.81
C ASN A 60 -32.03 19.84 21.20
N LEU A 61 -30.95 19.22 21.64
CA LEU A 61 -29.60 19.45 21.11
C LEU A 61 -29.03 18.16 20.48
N PRO A 62 -28.24 18.27 19.38
CA PRO A 62 -27.52 17.12 18.86
C PRO A 62 -26.45 16.70 19.87
N ALA A 63 -26.55 15.47 20.41
CA ALA A 63 -25.71 14.98 21.48
C ALA A 63 -24.77 13.85 21.07
N ILE A 64 -25.22 12.96 20.17
CA ILE A 64 -24.45 11.78 19.73
C ILE A 64 -24.61 11.62 18.22
N VAL A 65 -23.49 11.36 17.55
CA VAL A 65 -23.47 10.89 16.18
C VAL A 65 -23.09 9.40 16.19
N VAL A 66 -23.99 8.55 15.72
CA VAL A 66 -23.73 7.11 15.57
C VAL A 66 -23.33 6.86 14.12
N GLU A 67 -22.10 6.44 13.92
CA GLU A 67 -21.60 6.06 12.58
C GLU A 67 -21.62 4.54 12.44
N GLY A 68 -22.29 4.05 11.42
CA GLY A 68 -22.30 2.65 11.03
C GLY A 68 -21.35 2.39 9.88
N LEU A 69 -20.48 1.37 10.01
CA LEU A 69 -19.71 0.88 8.88
C LEU A 69 -20.65 0.10 7.96
N SER A 70 -20.99 0.69 6.82
CA SER A 70 -21.86 0.07 5.80
C SER A 70 -21.01 -0.61 4.71
N ALA A 71 -21.68 -1.47 3.91
CA ALA A 71 -21.09 -2.02 2.69
C ALA A 71 -20.63 -0.89 1.76
N ASP A 72 -19.56 -1.08 1.02
CA ASP A 72 -19.20 -0.20 -0.09
C ASP A 72 -19.55 -0.84 -1.44
N THR A 73 -19.81 0.00 -2.42
CA THR A 73 -20.14 -0.42 -3.78
C THR A 73 -19.01 -0.02 -4.70
N VAL A 74 -18.46 -1.00 -5.40
CA VAL A 74 -17.42 -0.80 -6.42
C VAL A 74 -18.01 -1.13 -7.79
N THR A 75 -18.20 -0.11 -8.62
CA THR A 75 -18.63 -0.25 -10.01
C THR A 75 -17.39 -0.35 -10.89
N ILE A 76 -17.32 -1.38 -11.70
CA ILE A 76 -16.18 -1.72 -12.54
C ILE A 76 -16.65 -1.79 -13.99
N SER A 77 -16.14 -0.89 -14.84
CA SER A 77 -16.28 -1.01 -16.29
C SER A 77 -15.04 -1.74 -16.83
N CYS A 78 -15.25 -2.82 -17.55
CA CYS A 78 -14.18 -3.70 -18.01
C CYS A 78 -14.40 -4.16 -19.46
N SER A 79 -13.40 -4.83 -20.03
CA SER A 79 -13.58 -5.56 -21.28
C SER A 79 -14.63 -6.67 -21.09
N ALA A 80 -15.17 -7.19 -22.19
CA ALA A 80 -16.04 -8.35 -22.14
C ALA A 80 -15.43 -9.49 -21.29
N LEU A 81 -16.23 -10.07 -20.43
CA LEU A 81 -15.82 -11.15 -19.53
C LEU A 81 -15.80 -12.49 -20.29
N PRO A 82 -14.75 -13.31 -20.13
CA PRO A 82 -14.81 -14.71 -20.55
C PRO A 82 -15.96 -15.44 -19.86
N LEU A 83 -16.63 -16.36 -20.56
CA LEU A 83 -17.82 -17.03 -20.06
C LEU A 83 -17.58 -17.84 -18.79
N ASP A 84 -16.41 -18.43 -18.64
CA ASP A 84 -15.98 -19.16 -17.43
C ASP A 84 -15.83 -18.22 -16.22
N VAL A 85 -15.25 -17.04 -16.43
CA VAL A 85 -15.12 -15.99 -15.39
C VAL A 85 -16.50 -15.46 -15.03
N LYS A 86 -17.36 -15.19 -16.03
CA LYS A 86 -18.73 -14.71 -15.82
C LYS A 86 -19.53 -15.72 -15.01
N ALA A 87 -19.43 -17.02 -15.34
CA ALA A 87 -20.06 -18.10 -14.59
C ALA A 87 -19.57 -18.14 -13.13
N ASP A 88 -18.26 -18.05 -12.92
CA ASP A 88 -17.67 -18.16 -11.58
C ASP A 88 -18.13 -17.01 -10.67
N ILE A 89 -18.03 -15.76 -11.13
CA ILE A 89 -18.39 -14.59 -10.31
C ILE A 89 -19.90 -14.42 -10.08
N LEU A 90 -20.72 -14.89 -11.00
CA LEU A 90 -22.19 -14.84 -10.89
C LEU A 90 -22.80 -16.10 -10.29
N GLY A 91 -21.98 -17.11 -9.97
CA GLY A 91 -22.44 -18.37 -9.40
C GLY A 91 -23.32 -19.18 -10.36
N GLN A 92 -22.99 -19.15 -11.66
CA GLN A 92 -23.64 -19.90 -12.72
C GLN A 92 -22.84 -21.15 -13.10
N THR A 93 -23.37 -21.99 -13.94
CA THR A 93 -22.70 -23.20 -14.38
C THR A 93 -21.98 -22.97 -15.72
N TYR A 94 -20.69 -23.33 -15.77
CA TYR A 94 -19.91 -23.36 -16.99
C TYR A 94 -19.55 -24.79 -17.36
N ASP A 95 -19.93 -25.23 -18.56
CA ASP A 95 -19.50 -26.51 -19.10
C ASP A 95 -18.23 -26.32 -19.94
N ALA A 96 -17.10 -26.70 -19.35
CA ALA A 96 -15.79 -26.57 -20.02
C ALA A 96 -15.62 -27.49 -21.24
N ALA A 97 -16.40 -28.58 -21.33
CA ALA A 97 -16.31 -29.50 -22.48
C ALA A 97 -16.95 -28.90 -23.75
N THR A 98 -17.97 -28.09 -23.57
CA THR A 98 -18.70 -27.45 -24.69
C THR A 98 -18.48 -25.95 -24.78
N GLY A 99 -17.84 -25.34 -23.78
CA GLY A 99 -17.65 -23.91 -23.70
C GLY A 99 -18.95 -23.14 -23.42
N THR A 100 -19.95 -23.79 -22.80
CA THR A 100 -21.30 -23.25 -22.65
C THR A 100 -21.49 -22.66 -21.26
N LEU A 101 -21.95 -21.41 -21.18
CA LEU A 101 -22.51 -20.80 -19.98
C LEU A 101 -23.99 -21.17 -19.88
N ILE A 102 -24.39 -21.80 -18.78
CA ILE A 102 -25.78 -22.19 -18.48
C ILE A 102 -26.31 -21.24 -17.42
N GLU A 103 -27.21 -20.38 -17.82
CA GLU A 103 -27.88 -19.43 -16.94
C GLU A 103 -29.08 -20.11 -16.25
N GLY A 104 -29.11 -20.06 -14.94
CA GLY A 104 -30.14 -20.66 -14.12
C GLY A 104 -30.13 -20.12 -12.70
N GLU A 105 -30.46 -20.95 -11.73
CA GLU A 105 -30.39 -20.60 -10.33
C GLU A 105 -28.93 -20.27 -9.95
N ARG A 106 -28.71 -19.12 -9.32
CA ARG A 106 -27.38 -18.62 -8.93
C ARG A 106 -27.01 -19.10 -7.54
N ILE A 107 -25.81 -19.66 -7.40
CA ILE A 107 -25.22 -19.94 -6.10
C ILE A 107 -24.40 -18.72 -5.70
N THR A 108 -24.86 -17.98 -4.70
CA THR A 108 -24.13 -16.79 -4.23
C THR A 108 -22.80 -17.20 -3.61
N LYS A 109 -21.73 -16.73 -4.18
CA LYS A 109 -20.37 -16.86 -3.67
C LYS A 109 -19.84 -15.54 -3.14
N THR A 110 -18.88 -15.60 -2.24
CA THR A 110 -18.14 -14.42 -1.76
C THR A 110 -16.75 -14.38 -2.35
N PHE A 111 -16.30 -13.19 -2.68
CA PHE A 111 -15.02 -12.97 -3.34
C PHE A 111 -14.22 -11.86 -2.66
N ALA A 112 -12.90 -11.92 -2.82
CA ALA A 112 -11.99 -10.80 -2.68
C ALA A 112 -11.65 -10.26 -4.06
N ILE A 113 -11.48 -8.94 -4.20
CA ILE A 113 -10.99 -8.32 -5.43
C ILE A 113 -9.70 -7.54 -5.17
N GLY A 114 -8.76 -7.64 -6.09
CA GLY A 114 -7.51 -6.88 -6.07
C GLY A 114 -7.37 -6.01 -7.31
N TYR A 115 -6.79 -4.84 -7.16
CA TYR A 115 -6.50 -3.92 -8.24
C TYR A 115 -5.37 -2.97 -7.87
N LYS A 116 -4.76 -2.39 -8.91
CA LYS A 116 -3.70 -1.41 -8.80
C LYS A 116 -4.22 -0.06 -9.30
N THR A 117 -3.94 0.99 -8.55
CA THR A 117 -4.15 2.38 -9.01
C THR A 117 -2.83 3.12 -9.10
N GLN A 118 -2.72 4.04 -10.05
CA GLN A 118 -1.54 4.87 -10.23
C GLN A 118 -1.91 6.33 -9.95
N ALA A 119 -1.01 7.05 -9.32
CA ALA A 119 -1.16 8.48 -9.08
C ALA A 119 -0.33 9.33 -10.05
N THR A 120 -0.61 10.62 -10.11
CA THR A 120 0.06 11.58 -11.03
C THR A 120 1.52 11.84 -10.67
N ASP A 121 1.91 11.58 -9.44
CA ASP A 121 3.30 11.63 -8.95
C ASP A 121 4.13 10.38 -9.34
N GLY A 122 3.49 9.39 -10.01
CA GLY A 122 4.10 8.12 -10.38
C GLY A 122 4.02 7.04 -9.31
N SER A 123 3.48 7.35 -8.14
CA SER A 123 3.26 6.34 -7.10
C SER A 123 2.17 5.35 -7.48
N GLU A 124 2.30 4.11 -7.02
CA GLU A 124 1.33 3.04 -7.24
C GLU A 124 0.75 2.60 -5.90
N TYR A 125 -0.55 2.34 -5.92
CA TYR A 125 -1.28 1.85 -4.77
C TYR A 125 -1.90 0.50 -5.11
N TYR A 126 -1.54 -0.54 -4.34
CA TYR A 126 -2.08 -1.88 -4.47
C TYR A 126 -3.18 -2.08 -3.44
N CYS A 127 -4.35 -2.51 -3.88
CA CYS A 127 -5.52 -2.68 -3.04
C CYS A 127 -6.07 -4.09 -3.14
N PHE A 128 -6.44 -4.68 -1.99
CA PHE A 128 -7.35 -5.81 -1.91
C PHE A 128 -8.56 -5.44 -1.07
N ARG A 129 -9.76 -5.70 -1.61
CA ARG A 129 -11.02 -5.72 -0.87
C ARG A 129 -11.31 -7.16 -0.51
N LEU A 130 -11.43 -7.44 0.77
CA LEU A 130 -11.27 -8.79 1.29
C LEU A 130 -12.54 -9.63 1.18
N LYS A 131 -13.73 -9.02 1.13
CA LYS A 131 -14.98 -9.77 1.07
C LYS A 131 -16.09 -8.97 0.38
N GLY A 132 -16.81 -9.61 -0.48
CA GLY A 132 -18.00 -9.05 -1.15
C GLY A 132 -18.60 -10.02 -2.15
N THR A 133 -19.62 -9.55 -2.85
CA THR A 133 -20.34 -10.30 -3.87
C THR A 133 -20.39 -9.53 -5.16
N PHE A 134 -20.32 -10.24 -6.28
CA PHE A 134 -20.52 -9.65 -7.59
C PHE A 134 -22.00 -9.66 -7.98
N GLN A 135 -22.38 -8.61 -8.66
CA GLN A 135 -23.68 -8.47 -9.32
C GLN A 135 -23.44 -7.98 -10.75
N GLN A 136 -24.14 -8.54 -11.70
CA GLN A 136 -24.17 -8.01 -13.06
C GLN A 136 -24.93 -6.69 -13.03
N SER A 137 -24.40 -5.65 -13.67
CA SER A 137 -25.16 -4.44 -13.95
C SER A 137 -26.33 -4.78 -14.87
N GLY A 138 -27.46 -4.08 -14.71
CA GLY A 138 -28.74 -4.51 -15.32
C GLY A 138 -28.78 -4.52 -16.84
N ASP A 139 -27.86 -3.81 -17.53
CA ASP A 139 -27.90 -3.63 -18.98
C ASP A 139 -26.67 -4.26 -19.66
N GLU A 140 -26.88 -5.29 -20.45
CA GLU A 140 -25.91 -5.84 -21.37
C GLU A 140 -26.28 -5.39 -22.80
N THR A 141 -25.40 -4.61 -23.44
CA THR A 141 -25.67 -4.05 -24.77
C THR A 141 -24.82 -4.73 -25.84
N HIS A 142 -25.48 -5.31 -26.83
CA HIS A 142 -24.85 -5.83 -28.03
C HIS A 142 -25.22 -4.94 -29.22
N GLN A 143 -24.23 -4.51 -29.98
CA GLN A 143 -24.42 -3.67 -31.18
C GLN A 143 -23.99 -4.39 -32.43
N THR A 144 -24.69 -4.12 -33.52
CA THR A 144 -24.29 -4.58 -34.85
C THR A 144 -23.01 -3.87 -35.27
N LYS A 145 -22.06 -4.61 -35.84
CA LYS A 145 -20.85 -4.03 -36.42
C LYS A 145 -21.24 -3.02 -37.50
N SER A 146 -20.86 -1.76 -37.28
CA SER A 146 -20.96 -0.67 -38.25
C SER A 146 -19.60 -0.36 -38.86
N ASP A 147 -19.51 0.66 -39.72
CA ASP A 147 -18.24 1.15 -40.28
C ASP A 147 -17.30 1.76 -39.22
N GLY A 148 -17.77 1.91 -38.00
CA GLY A 148 -17.01 2.38 -36.84
C GLY A 148 -16.25 1.25 -36.14
N THR A 149 -15.39 1.64 -35.19
CA THR A 149 -14.59 0.75 -34.34
C THR A 149 -15.22 0.53 -32.97
N ASP A 150 -16.54 0.75 -32.83
CA ASP A 150 -17.23 0.71 -31.56
C ASP A 150 -17.25 -0.72 -31.00
N ALA A 151 -16.61 -0.89 -29.87
CA ALA A 151 -16.62 -2.12 -29.09
C ALA A 151 -17.25 -1.85 -27.73
N ASN A 152 -18.10 -2.74 -27.26
CA ASN A 152 -18.74 -2.63 -25.96
C ASN A 152 -17.99 -3.47 -24.92
N GLY A 153 -17.74 -2.86 -23.78
CA GLY A 153 -17.33 -3.55 -22.58
C GLY A 153 -18.51 -3.96 -21.72
N GLU A 154 -18.25 -4.57 -20.60
CA GLU A 154 -19.24 -4.93 -19.59
C GLU A 154 -19.06 -4.08 -18.33
N GLU A 155 -20.16 -3.90 -17.59
CA GLU A 155 -20.16 -3.30 -16.28
C GLU A 155 -20.59 -4.32 -15.24
N ILE A 156 -19.80 -4.44 -14.17
CA ILE A 156 -20.10 -5.29 -13.02
C ILE A 156 -20.00 -4.48 -11.74
N THR A 157 -20.83 -4.84 -10.79
CA THR A 157 -20.82 -4.21 -9.47
C THR A 157 -20.35 -5.21 -8.42
N PHE A 158 -19.40 -4.78 -7.61
CA PHE A 158 -18.94 -5.52 -6.44
C PHE A 158 -19.40 -4.80 -5.17
N THR A 159 -20.19 -5.49 -4.36
CA THR A 159 -20.63 -4.99 -3.04
C THR A 159 -19.71 -5.55 -1.98
N GLY A 160 -18.83 -4.68 -1.45
CA GLY A 160 -17.82 -5.03 -0.45
C GLY A 160 -18.36 -4.90 0.97
N ILE A 161 -18.05 -5.87 1.82
CA ILE A 161 -18.36 -5.87 3.25
C ILE A 161 -17.12 -6.21 4.07
N SER A 162 -17.16 -5.95 5.36
CA SER A 162 -16.10 -6.39 6.28
C SER A 162 -16.09 -7.91 6.44
N THR A 163 -14.90 -8.47 6.67
CA THR A 163 -14.73 -9.86 7.07
C THR A 163 -15.38 -10.12 8.42
N VAL A 164 -15.70 -11.39 8.72
CA VAL A 164 -16.02 -11.85 10.08
C VAL A 164 -14.74 -12.11 10.87
N HIS A 165 -13.72 -12.59 10.14
CA HIS A 165 -12.40 -12.86 10.68
C HIS A 165 -11.75 -11.58 11.23
N LYS A 166 -11.17 -11.71 12.42
CA LYS A 166 -10.39 -10.64 13.07
C LYS A 166 -8.91 -10.91 12.86
N PHE A 167 -8.26 -10.08 12.07
CA PHE A 167 -6.84 -10.23 11.78
C PHE A 167 -5.99 -9.95 13.01
N THR A 168 -4.94 -10.74 13.22
CA THR A 168 -4.07 -10.68 14.40
C THR A 168 -3.43 -9.29 14.55
N LYS A 169 -2.97 -8.71 13.45
CA LYS A 169 -2.30 -7.39 13.44
C LYS A 169 -3.20 -6.24 13.88
N THR A 170 -4.49 -6.33 13.64
CA THR A 170 -5.44 -5.24 13.94
C THR A 170 -6.40 -5.57 15.09
N GLY A 171 -6.59 -6.84 15.39
CA GLY A 171 -7.62 -7.34 16.32
C GLY A 171 -9.06 -7.11 15.84
N LYS A 172 -9.26 -6.73 14.56
CA LYS A 172 -10.55 -6.28 14.01
C LYS A 172 -10.87 -6.91 12.67
N PRO A 173 -12.18 -7.04 12.33
CA PRO A 173 -12.62 -7.29 10.97
C PRO A 173 -12.10 -6.19 10.03
N THR A 174 -11.82 -6.55 8.79
CA THR A 174 -11.23 -5.63 7.82
C THR A 174 -11.98 -5.70 6.50
N MET A 175 -12.27 -4.57 5.89
CA MET A 175 -12.94 -4.49 4.59
C MET A 175 -11.94 -4.51 3.44
N ALA A 176 -10.85 -3.76 3.57
CA ALA A 176 -9.84 -3.62 2.54
C ALA A 176 -8.46 -3.32 3.12
N VAL A 177 -7.43 -3.67 2.38
CA VAL A 177 -6.05 -3.25 2.60
C VAL A 177 -5.55 -2.48 1.39
N THR A 178 -4.83 -1.39 1.62
CA THR A 178 -4.21 -0.61 0.55
C THR A 178 -2.77 -0.28 0.93
N VAL A 179 -1.86 -0.49 0.00
CA VAL A 179 -0.43 -0.24 0.21
C VAL A 179 0.07 0.80 -0.79
N ASN A 180 0.78 1.80 -0.30
CA ASN A 180 1.56 2.71 -1.13
C ASN A 180 2.92 2.07 -1.43
N THR A 181 3.15 1.67 -2.67
CA THR A 181 4.37 0.96 -3.08
C THR A 181 5.56 1.88 -3.33
N ALA A 182 5.34 3.20 -3.44
CA ALA A 182 6.40 4.18 -3.57
C ALA A 182 7.27 4.27 -2.30
N LEU A 183 6.72 3.93 -1.14
CA LEU A 183 7.45 3.91 0.12
C LEU A 183 8.42 2.73 0.25
N ASP A 184 8.30 1.72 -0.61
CA ASP A 184 9.14 0.49 -0.63
C ASP A 184 9.28 -0.20 0.75
N LEU A 185 8.19 -0.20 1.53
CA LEU A 185 8.18 -0.70 2.91
C LEU A 185 7.70 -2.15 3.06
N ILE A 186 7.25 -2.78 1.98
CA ILE A 186 6.74 -4.17 2.01
C ILE A 186 7.68 -5.13 1.30
N ALA A 187 7.85 -6.31 1.90
CA ALA A 187 8.75 -7.35 1.38
C ALA A 187 8.21 -8.07 0.15
N ASN A 188 6.89 -8.23 0.04
CA ASN A 188 6.21 -9.03 -0.99
C ASN A 188 5.54 -8.18 -2.09
N LYS A 189 6.15 -7.04 -2.43
CA LYS A 189 5.61 -6.11 -3.44
C LYS A 189 5.37 -6.80 -4.80
N ASP A 190 6.35 -7.56 -5.28
CA ASP A 190 6.31 -8.16 -6.62
C ASP A 190 5.34 -9.34 -6.72
N GLN A 191 5.04 -10.00 -5.59
CA GLN A 191 4.08 -11.10 -5.47
C GLN A 191 2.75 -10.66 -4.87
N PHE A 192 2.47 -9.34 -4.80
CA PHE A 192 1.30 -8.83 -4.10
C PHE A 192 -0.02 -9.40 -4.63
N PHE A 193 -0.12 -9.64 -5.92
CA PHE A 193 -1.32 -10.18 -6.58
C PHE A 193 -1.28 -11.71 -6.83
N ASP A 194 -0.26 -12.41 -6.34
CA ASP A 194 -0.20 -13.88 -6.45
C ASP A 194 -1.14 -14.55 -5.44
N SER A 195 -1.44 -13.87 -4.34
CA SER A 195 -2.40 -14.28 -3.32
C SER A 195 -3.12 -13.08 -2.74
N VAL A 196 -4.30 -13.31 -2.14
CA VAL A 196 -5.04 -12.23 -1.46
C VAL A 196 -4.23 -11.74 -0.26
N GLN A 197 -3.88 -10.46 -0.29
CA GLN A 197 -3.14 -9.83 0.81
C GLN A 197 -4.09 -9.34 1.89
N THR A 198 -3.73 -9.63 3.12
CA THR A 198 -4.48 -9.29 4.34
C THR A 198 -3.60 -8.46 5.27
N PRO A 199 -4.15 -7.87 6.34
CA PRO A 199 -3.31 -7.22 7.36
C PRO A 199 -2.18 -8.09 7.90
N ASP A 200 -2.40 -9.43 8.01
CA ASP A 200 -1.44 -10.36 8.59
C ASP A 200 -0.41 -10.88 7.56
N THR A 201 -0.72 -10.90 6.26
CA THR A 201 0.18 -11.35 5.20
C THR A 201 1.08 -10.26 4.63
N ILE A 202 0.73 -8.99 4.84
CA ILE A 202 1.57 -7.86 4.44
C ILE A 202 2.72 -7.73 5.44
N VAL A 203 3.92 -8.16 5.00
CA VAL A 203 5.15 -8.18 5.80
C VAL A 203 6.01 -6.96 5.48
N ALA A 204 6.55 -6.32 6.52
CA ALA A 204 7.49 -5.23 6.34
C ALA A 204 8.79 -5.72 5.68
N LYS A 205 9.34 -4.92 4.78
CA LYS A 205 10.65 -5.17 4.19
C LYS A 205 11.71 -5.01 5.27
N THR A 206 12.55 -6.01 5.43
CA THR A 206 13.72 -5.91 6.30
C THR A 206 14.69 -4.94 5.68
N GLN A 207 14.86 -3.77 6.27
CA GLN A 207 15.85 -2.79 5.85
C GLN A 207 17.20 -3.17 6.47
N THR A 208 18.28 -3.23 5.67
CA THR A 208 19.63 -3.35 6.21
C THR A 208 20.01 -2.02 6.83
N PRO A 209 20.27 -1.95 8.14
CA PRO A 209 20.63 -0.70 8.77
C PRO A 209 21.94 -0.14 8.19
N SER A 210 21.94 1.16 7.94
CA SER A 210 23.11 1.86 7.44
C SER A 210 23.08 3.34 7.83
N VAL A 211 24.25 3.94 7.85
CA VAL A 211 24.43 5.38 7.96
C VAL A 211 25.43 5.84 6.89
N SER A 212 25.19 6.99 6.30
CA SER A 212 26.09 7.61 5.32
C SER A 212 26.19 9.10 5.58
N ILE A 213 27.40 9.64 5.58
CA ILE A 213 27.68 11.08 5.79
C ILE A 213 27.84 11.78 4.45
N VAL A 214 27.16 12.89 4.28
CA VAL A 214 27.28 13.73 3.07
C VAL A 214 27.63 15.17 3.51
N PRO A 215 28.71 15.76 2.96
CA PRO A 215 29.74 15.15 2.11
C PRO A 215 30.66 14.20 2.89
N SER A 216 31.34 13.29 2.19
CA SER A 216 32.34 12.39 2.79
C SER A 216 33.67 13.07 3.11
N ARG A 217 33.87 14.30 2.65
CA ARG A 217 34.99 15.20 2.97
C ARG A 217 34.49 16.63 3.11
N ALA A 218 35.02 17.37 4.06
CA ALA A 218 34.66 18.75 4.27
C ALA A 218 35.90 19.57 4.66
N GLU A 219 35.86 20.85 4.36
CA GLU A 219 36.85 21.84 4.77
C GLU A 219 36.14 22.94 5.55
N VAL A 220 36.80 23.46 6.58
CA VAL A 220 36.28 24.53 7.42
C VAL A 220 37.44 25.39 7.87
N THR A 221 37.27 26.69 8.03
CA THR A 221 38.29 27.58 8.63
C THR A 221 38.17 27.54 10.14
N ALA A 222 39.27 27.66 10.86
CA ALA A 222 39.25 27.76 12.31
C ALA A 222 38.36 28.92 12.78
N GLY A 223 37.43 28.65 13.70
CA GLY A 223 36.39 29.56 14.16
C GLY A 223 35.09 29.52 13.36
N GLU A 224 35.01 28.76 12.27
CA GLU A 224 33.83 28.65 11.42
C GLU A 224 33.16 27.27 11.57
N ASP A 225 31.94 27.15 11.03
CA ASP A 225 31.13 25.94 11.07
C ASP A 225 30.90 25.35 9.67
N VAL A 226 30.87 24.02 9.58
CA VAL A 226 30.40 23.30 8.40
C VAL A 226 29.36 22.24 8.81
N THR A 227 28.28 22.14 8.03
CA THR A 227 27.21 21.18 8.32
C THR A 227 27.40 19.89 7.51
N LEU A 228 27.40 18.76 8.20
CA LEU A 228 27.34 17.43 7.62
C LEU A 228 25.94 16.88 7.80
N GLN A 229 25.47 16.14 6.80
CA GLN A 229 24.17 15.45 6.85
C GLN A 229 24.39 13.94 6.98
N ALA A 230 23.71 13.29 7.93
CA ALA A 230 23.65 11.83 8.00
C ALA A 230 22.36 11.32 7.35
N ILE A 231 22.50 10.42 6.38
CA ILE A 231 21.40 9.66 5.79
C ILE A 231 21.38 8.32 6.49
N VAL A 232 20.26 7.98 7.11
CA VAL A 232 20.13 6.76 7.95
C VAL A 232 19.02 5.85 7.49
N VAL A 233 19.26 4.55 7.61
CA VAL A 233 18.28 3.48 7.39
C VAL A 233 18.25 2.61 8.65
N PRO A 234 17.06 2.39 9.26
CA PRO A 234 15.77 2.97 8.95
C PRO A 234 15.70 4.48 9.23
N ALA A 235 14.85 5.17 8.45
CA ALA A 235 14.67 6.60 8.62
C ALA A 235 14.18 6.95 10.03
N GLY A 236 14.67 8.09 10.58
CA GLY A 236 14.31 8.53 11.93
C GLY A 236 15.12 7.90 13.06
N THR A 237 16.10 7.03 12.75
CA THR A 237 17.03 6.50 13.75
C THR A 237 17.92 7.63 14.30
N ALA A 238 18.09 7.67 15.62
CA ALA A 238 18.92 8.67 16.27
C ALA A 238 20.41 8.48 15.88
N VAL A 239 21.06 9.57 15.52
CA VAL A 239 22.46 9.58 15.10
C VAL A 239 23.34 10.12 16.24
N SER A 240 24.38 9.37 16.58
CA SER A 240 25.45 9.80 17.48
C SER A 240 26.63 10.29 16.68
N TRP A 241 27.16 11.46 17.01
CA TRP A 241 28.27 12.09 16.35
C TRP A 241 29.50 12.11 17.25
N SER A 242 30.70 11.91 16.68
CA SER A 242 31.95 12.02 17.41
C SER A 242 33.09 12.53 16.52
N SER A 243 34.07 13.16 17.12
CA SER A 243 35.30 13.61 16.47
C SER A 243 36.48 12.81 16.97
N SER A 244 37.38 12.42 16.07
CA SER A 244 38.66 11.75 16.43
C SER A 244 39.68 12.69 17.09
N ALA A 245 39.52 14.00 16.88
CA ALA A 245 40.46 15.01 17.38
C ALA A 245 39.76 16.34 17.68
N THR A 246 39.15 16.42 18.87
CA THR A 246 38.39 17.60 19.34
C THR A 246 39.23 18.87 19.47
N THR A 247 40.55 18.75 19.48
CA THR A 247 41.47 19.91 19.42
C THR A 247 41.53 20.62 18.07
N TYR A 248 41.12 19.93 17.00
CA TYR A 248 41.05 20.50 15.66
C TYR A 248 39.60 20.77 15.22
N ALA A 249 38.70 19.84 15.50
CA ALA A 249 37.31 20.01 15.16
C ALA A 249 36.37 19.32 16.19
N THR A 250 35.34 20.01 16.62
CA THR A 250 34.25 19.47 17.44
C THR A 250 33.01 19.23 16.57
N VAL A 251 32.07 18.38 17.02
CA VAL A 251 30.82 18.11 16.29
C VAL A 251 29.64 18.01 17.26
N ALA A 252 28.53 18.66 16.88
CA ALA A 252 27.26 18.53 17.56
C ALA A 252 26.11 18.51 16.53
N ASN A 253 25.29 17.45 16.56
CA ASN A 253 24.14 17.28 15.64
C ASN A 253 24.45 17.49 14.16
N GLY A 254 25.65 17.04 13.73
CA GLY A 254 26.11 17.20 12.35
C GLY A 254 26.74 18.54 12.02
N VAL A 255 26.75 19.52 12.93
CA VAL A 255 27.49 20.78 12.78
C VAL A 255 28.91 20.59 13.33
N VAL A 256 29.89 20.75 12.46
CA VAL A 256 31.33 20.66 12.79
C VAL A 256 31.90 22.04 12.95
N HIS A 257 32.47 22.36 14.11
CA HIS A 257 33.17 23.58 14.40
C HIS A 257 34.66 23.38 14.29
N GLY A 258 35.36 24.23 13.52
CA GLY A 258 36.82 24.24 13.40
C GLY A 258 37.47 24.94 14.59
N GLU A 259 38.22 24.21 15.41
CA GLU A 259 38.88 24.76 16.60
C GLU A 259 40.31 25.31 16.27
N ALA A 260 41.11 24.53 15.57
CA ALA A 260 42.46 24.89 15.16
C ALA A 260 42.85 24.20 13.87
N ALA A 261 43.81 24.80 13.12
CA ALA A 261 44.29 24.22 11.87
C ALA A 261 44.82 22.79 12.06
N GLY A 262 44.29 21.85 11.28
CA GLY A 262 44.60 20.42 11.37
C GLY A 262 43.59 19.53 10.69
N SER A 263 43.54 18.27 11.04
CA SER A 263 42.60 17.30 10.47
C SER A 263 41.92 16.49 11.56
N ALA A 264 40.64 16.24 11.37
CA ALA A 264 39.85 15.35 12.22
C ALA A 264 38.97 14.43 11.36
N THR A 265 38.68 13.25 11.86
CA THR A 265 37.65 12.37 11.30
C THR A 265 36.39 12.49 12.13
N ILE A 266 35.31 12.91 11.49
CA ILE A 266 33.99 12.96 12.10
C ILE A 266 33.29 11.64 11.81
N THR A 267 32.77 11.01 12.84
CA THR A 267 32.02 9.74 12.74
C THR A 267 30.58 9.97 13.11
N ALA A 268 29.65 9.52 12.24
CA ALA A 268 28.24 9.35 12.55
C ALA A 268 27.96 7.88 12.79
N SER A 269 27.23 7.54 13.83
CA SER A 269 26.84 6.18 14.14
C SER A 269 25.38 6.06 14.55
N ILE A 270 24.77 4.93 14.21
CA ILE A 270 23.44 4.52 14.65
C ILE A 270 23.50 3.16 15.31
N THR A 271 22.61 2.89 16.25
CA THR A 271 22.46 1.56 16.84
C THR A 271 21.08 1.03 16.54
N VAL A 272 21.00 -0.14 15.89
CA VAL A 272 19.77 -0.84 15.54
C VAL A 272 19.90 -2.28 16.03
N ASP A 273 18.94 -2.74 16.81
CA ASP A 273 18.90 -4.11 17.37
C ASP A 273 20.23 -4.52 18.07
N GLY A 274 20.86 -3.56 18.77
CA GLY A 274 22.11 -3.79 19.49
C GLY A 274 23.38 -3.79 18.64
N ASN A 275 23.27 -3.64 17.31
CA ASN A 275 24.40 -3.51 16.40
C ASN A 275 24.64 -2.04 16.04
N THR A 276 25.93 -1.65 15.98
CA THR A 276 26.32 -0.29 15.63
C THR A 276 26.81 -0.24 14.17
N TYR A 277 26.27 0.71 13.43
CA TYR A 277 26.65 1.03 12.05
C TYR A 277 27.23 2.44 12.05
N ALA A 278 28.32 2.64 11.34
CA ALA A 278 29.01 3.94 11.35
C ALA A 278 29.56 4.29 9.97
N ASP A 279 29.64 5.60 9.70
CA ASP A 279 30.33 6.16 8.55
C ASP A 279 31.18 7.37 8.99
N THR A 280 32.12 7.78 8.16
CA THR A 280 33.10 8.79 8.51
C THR A 280 33.22 9.88 7.44
N CYS A 281 33.47 11.11 7.89
CA CYS A 281 33.81 12.24 7.06
C CYS A 281 35.21 12.76 7.47
N ALA A 282 36.11 12.92 6.49
CA ALA A 282 37.40 13.56 6.72
C ALA A 282 37.22 15.08 6.69
N VAL A 283 37.56 15.76 7.79
CA VAL A 283 37.48 17.21 7.91
C VAL A 283 38.86 17.80 8.00
N THR A 284 39.16 18.79 7.16
CA THR A 284 40.38 19.62 7.21
C THR A 284 40.00 21.00 7.75
N VAL A 285 40.66 21.42 8.80
CA VAL A 285 40.52 22.77 9.35
C VAL A 285 41.67 23.61 8.85
N ASN A 286 41.37 24.66 8.11
CA ASN A 286 42.33 25.62 7.58
C ASN A 286 42.61 26.71 8.60
N ALA A 287 43.83 27.23 8.59
CA ALA A 287 44.18 28.38 9.44
C ALA A 287 43.41 29.63 9.00
N ILE A 288 43.17 30.55 9.93
CA ILE A 288 42.62 31.86 9.60
C ILE A 288 43.75 32.61 8.82
N GLU A 289 43.40 33.05 7.60
CA GLU A 289 44.32 33.91 6.86
C GLU A 289 44.45 35.24 7.60
N ALA A 290 45.71 35.68 7.84
CA ALA A 290 46.03 36.87 8.61
C ALA A 290 45.82 38.16 7.79
#